data_83f207613a4f2a32345ae1bceabdd34e
#
_entry.id   83f207613a4f2a32345ae1bceabdd34e
#
_cell.length_a   1.000
_cell.length_b   1.000
_cell.length_c   1.000
_cell.angle_alpha   90.00
_cell.angle_beta   90.00
_cell.angle_gamma   90.00
#
_symmetry.space_group_name_H-M   'P 1'
#
loop_
_entity.id
_entity.type
_entity.pdbx_description
1 polymer ?
#
loop_
_entity_poly.entity_id
_entity_poly.type
_entity_poly.pdbx_seq_one_letter_code
_entity_poly.pdbx_strand_id
1 'polypeptide(L)'
;VLAKGDFKDTVKEQPGSAGVVHGVASDRAAIGYSGIGYRTADVRVVPLAKSADGPFVEPTFENALKGEYPLARSLYIYVNKRPNEPLPLLVGEFLRFVLSQQGQDIVVKDGFGPLPAKVIQRELAKLR
;
A
#
# COMPACT_ATOMS: atom_id res chain seq x y z
N VAL A 1 3.74 -12.45 -4.21
CA VAL A 1 3.63 -12.57 -5.66
C VAL A 1 4.67 -13.53 -6.21
N LEU A 2 5.93 -13.41 -5.82
CA LEU A 2 7.01 -14.24 -6.36
C LEU A 2 7.13 -15.63 -5.73
N ALA A 3 6.33 -15.97 -4.73
CA ALA A 3 6.27 -17.30 -4.10
C ALA A 3 7.66 -17.92 -3.83
N LYS A 4 8.59 -17.16 -3.26
CA LYS A 4 10.01 -17.50 -3.03
C LYS A 4 10.91 -17.49 -4.29
N GLY A 5 10.40 -17.11 -5.44
CA GLY A 5 11.20 -16.88 -6.63
C GLY A 5 11.74 -15.46 -6.70
N ASP A 6 12.61 -15.21 -7.65
CA ASP A 6 13.12 -13.89 -7.99
C ASP A 6 12.53 -13.41 -9.32
N PHE A 7 12.75 -12.16 -9.67
CA PHE A 7 12.39 -11.64 -10.97
C PHE A 7 13.29 -12.25 -12.06
N LYS A 8 12.75 -12.38 -13.27
CA LYS A 8 13.57 -12.74 -14.43
C LYS A 8 14.55 -11.62 -14.76
N ASP A 9 15.72 -11.95 -15.27
CA ASP A 9 16.76 -11.00 -15.69
C ASP A 9 16.30 -10.00 -16.75
N THR A 10 15.21 -10.32 -17.47
CA THR A 10 14.59 -9.45 -18.46
C THR A 10 13.67 -8.37 -17.89
N VAL A 11 13.35 -8.44 -16.59
CA VAL A 11 12.51 -7.43 -15.95
C VAL A 11 13.31 -6.15 -15.77
N LYS A 12 12.75 -5.04 -16.23
CA LYS A 12 13.37 -3.71 -16.08
C LYS A 12 13.00 -3.11 -14.71
N GLU A 13 14.00 -2.89 -13.90
CA GLU A 13 13.85 -2.14 -12.66
C GLU A 13 13.73 -0.63 -12.96
N GLN A 14 12.82 0.04 -12.26
CA GLN A 14 12.57 1.48 -12.43
C GLN A 14 12.73 2.22 -11.10
N PRO A 15 13.26 3.45 -11.11
CA PRO A 15 13.42 4.24 -9.91
C PRO A 15 12.05 4.72 -9.38
N GLY A 16 11.55 4.06 -8.35
CA GLY A 16 10.32 4.42 -7.66
C GLY A 16 9.03 4.20 -8.46
N SER A 17 7.91 4.41 -7.79
CA SER A 17 6.57 4.11 -8.33
C SER A 17 6.19 4.94 -9.55
N ALA A 18 6.55 6.22 -9.57
CA ALA A 18 6.30 7.10 -10.72
C ALA A 18 7.08 6.66 -11.96
N GLY A 19 8.34 6.21 -11.78
CA GLY A 19 9.17 5.68 -12.86
C GLY A 19 8.54 4.45 -13.52
N VAL A 20 7.98 3.52 -12.72
CA VAL A 20 7.26 2.36 -13.24
C VAL A 20 6.06 2.79 -14.10
N VAL A 21 5.22 3.70 -13.61
CA VAL A 21 4.04 4.18 -14.34
C VAL A 21 4.45 4.86 -15.65
N HIS A 22 5.48 5.70 -15.62
CA HIS A 22 6.00 6.35 -16.84
C HIS A 22 6.56 5.33 -17.85
N GLY A 23 7.30 4.32 -17.38
CA GLY A 23 7.81 3.25 -18.23
C GLY A 23 6.70 2.46 -18.93
N VAL A 24 5.62 2.14 -18.21
CA VAL A 24 4.44 1.47 -18.79
C VAL A 24 3.70 2.40 -19.77
N ALA A 25 3.55 3.69 -19.45
CA ALA A 25 2.89 4.65 -20.33
C ALA A 25 3.63 4.82 -21.67
N SER A 26 4.96 4.67 -21.66
CA SER A 26 5.82 4.83 -22.85
C SER A 26 5.91 3.59 -23.74
N ASP A 27 5.43 2.43 -23.30
CA ASP A 27 5.52 1.17 -24.04
C ASP A 27 4.16 0.44 -24.00
N ARG A 28 3.52 0.35 -25.17
CA ARG A 28 2.20 -0.31 -25.33
C ARG A 28 2.18 -1.79 -24.97
N ALA A 29 3.33 -2.45 -25.02
CA ALA A 29 3.48 -3.86 -24.68
C ALA A 29 3.91 -4.08 -23.21
N ALA A 30 4.16 -3.00 -22.47
CA ALA A 30 4.63 -3.10 -21.11
C ALA A 30 3.50 -3.42 -20.11
N ILE A 31 3.88 -4.15 -19.07
CA ILE A 31 3.12 -4.34 -17.84
C ILE A 31 4.02 -4.04 -16.65
N GLY A 32 3.49 -3.39 -15.63
CA GLY A 32 4.23 -3.08 -14.42
C GLY A 32 3.36 -3.16 -13.18
N TYR A 33 3.97 -3.07 -12.01
CA TYR A 33 3.22 -2.91 -10.75
C TYR A 33 3.76 -1.71 -9.97
N SER A 34 2.84 -0.97 -9.36
CA SER A 34 3.14 0.25 -8.61
C SER A 34 2.03 0.52 -7.60
N GLY A 35 2.20 1.54 -6.74
CA GLY A 35 1.12 2.02 -5.89
C GLY A 35 0.00 2.66 -6.72
N ILE A 36 -1.26 2.36 -6.39
CA ILE A 36 -2.43 2.84 -7.16
C ILE A 36 -2.53 4.38 -7.17
N GLY A 37 -2.03 5.07 -6.15
CA GLY A 37 -1.99 6.53 -6.08
C GLY A 37 -1.10 7.19 -7.15
N TYR A 38 -0.20 6.44 -7.79
CA TYR A 38 0.66 6.95 -8.87
C TYR A 38 0.05 6.78 -10.28
N ARG A 39 -1.18 6.25 -10.37
CA ARG A 39 -1.87 6.06 -11.65
C ARG A 39 -2.06 7.40 -12.37
N THR A 40 -1.73 7.41 -13.67
CA THR A 40 -2.01 8.51 -14.61
C THR A 40 -3.10 8.10 -15.61
N ALA A 41 -3.56 9.04 -16.42
CA ALA A 41 -4.53 8.77 -17.50
C ALA A 41 -3.96 7.89 -18.62
N ASP A 42 -2.63 7.84 -18.75
CA ASP A 42 -1.94 7.11 -19.82
C ASP A 42 -1.80 5.62 -19.55
N VAL A 43 -2.18 5.15 -18.36
CA VAL A 43 -2.10 3.75 -17.97
C VAL A 43 -3.46 3.20 -17.53
N ARG A 44 -3.70 1.94 -17.86
CA ARG A 44 -4.87 1.20 -17.40
C ARG A 44 -4.50 0.27 -16.25
N VAL A 45 -5.30 0.25 -15.20
CA VAL A 45 -5.18 -0.76 -14.15
C VAL A 45 -5.79 -2.09 -14.60
N VAL A 46 -5.25 -3.19 -14.13
CA VAL A 46 -5.67 -4.53 -14.50
C VAL A 46 -6.40 -5.17 -13.33
N PRO A 47 -7.67 -5.58 -13.51
CA PRO A 47 -8.37 -6.40 -12.52
C PRO A 47 -7.67 -7.74 -12.35
N LEU A 48 -7.63 -8.24 -11.13
CA LEU A 48 -6.96 -9.50 -10.82
C LEU A 48 -7.90 -10.49 -10.14
N ALA A 49 -7.73 -11.77 -10.45
CA ALA A 49 -8.38 -12.87 -9.75
C ALA A 49 -7.38 -13.65 -8.90
N LYS A 50 -7.85 -14.28 -7.81
CA LYS A 50 -7.04 -15.15 -6.95
C LYS A 50 -6.74 -16.51 -7.60
N SER A 51 -7.58 -16.93 -8.53
CA SER A 51 -7.44 -18.17 -9.31
C SER A 51 -7.88 -17.94 -10.75
N ALA A 52 -7.56 -18.87 -11.65
CA ALA A 52 -7.91 -18.77 -13.07
C ALA A 52 -9.44 -18.67 -13.30
N ASP A 53 -10.22 -19.35 -12.48
CA ASP A 53 -11.70 -19.39 -12.57
C ASP A 53 -12.39 -18.42 -11.60
N GLY A 54 -11.61 -17.62 -10.88
CA GLY A 54 -12.14 -16.68 -9.89
C GLY A 54 -12.67 -15.39 -10.52
N PRO A 55 -13.47 -14.62 -9.75
CA PRO A 55 -13.90 -13.31 -10.21
C PRO A 55 -12.70 -12.36 -10.31
N PHE A 56 -12.68 -11.59 -11.39
CA PHE A 56 -11.72 -10.49 -11.54
C PHE A 56 -12.16 -9.30 -10.71
N VAL A 57 -11.28 -8.85 -9.82
CA VAL A 57 -11.53 -7.77 -8.86
C VAL A 57 -10.73 -6.54 -9.25
N GLU A 58 -11.39 -5.39 -9.28
CA GLU A 58 -10.77 -4.09 -9.55
C GLU A 58 -9.93 -3.62 -8.36
N PRO A 59 -8.81 -2.92 -8.59
CA PRO A 59 -7.95 -2.37 -7.52
C PRO A 59 -8.54 -1.09 -6.91
N THR A 60 -9.75 -1.19 -6.39
CA THR A 60 -10.38 -0.11 -5.63
C THR A 60 -9.96 -0.16 -4.17
N PHE A 61 -10.05 0.99 -3.48
CA PHE A 61 -9.80 1.05 -2.05
C PHE A 61 -10.74 0.13 -1.25
N GLU A 62 -12.01 0.06 -1.64
CA GLU A 62 -12.99 -0.82 -1.01
C GLU A 62 -12.60 -2.29 -1.12
N ASN A 63 -12.22 -2.76 -2.32
CA ASN A 63 -11.78 -4.12 -2.56
C ASN A 63 -10.47 -4.44 -1.83
N ALA A 64 -9.59 -3.43 -1.70
CA ALA A 64 -8.36 -3.55 -0.91
C ALA A 64 -8.66 -3.73 0.58
N LEU A 65 -9.58 -2.94 1.15
CA LEU A 65 -10.01 -3.04 2.55
C LEU A 65 -10.67 -4.38 2.87
N LYS A 66 -11.49 -4.90 1.95
CA LYS A 66 -12.14 -6.21 2.09
C LYS A 66 -11.15 -7.38 1.90
N GLY A 67 -9.92 -7.13 1.45
CA GLY A 67 -8.94 -8.18 1.13
C GLY A 67 -9.33 -9.01 -0.11
N GLU A 68 -10.19 -8.46 -0.95
CA GLU A 68 -10.65 -9.10 -2.20
C GLU A 68 -9.62 -8.93 -3.31
N TYR A 69 -8.99 -7.75 -3.41
CA TYR A 69 -7.92 -7.52 -4.39
C TYR A 69 -6.63 -8.23 -3.98
N PRO A 70 -6.08 -9.15 -4.81
CA PRO A 70 -5.01 -10.06 -4.39
C PRO A 70 -3.69 -9.40 -3.98
N LEU A 71 -3.38 -8.21 -4.51
CA LEU A 71 -2.12 -7.50 -4.24
C LEU A 71 -2.25 -6.40 -3.19
N ALA A 72 -3.43 -6.24 -2.58
CA ALA A 72 -3.62 -5.27 -1.52
C ALA A 72 -2.83 -5.64 -0.26
N ARG A 73 -2.17 -4.67 0.35
CA ARG A 73 -1.47 -4.81 1.63
C ARG A 73 -1.47 -3.51 2.42
N SER A 74 -1.37 -3.62 3.73
CA SER A 74 -1.15 -2.46 4.59
C SER A 74 0.30 -1.98 4.52
N LEU A 75 0.52 -0.68 4.73
CA LEU A 75 1.83 -0.14 5.07
C LEU A 75 2.04 -0.26 6.59
N TYR A 76 3.24 -0.63 6.98
CA TYR A 76 3.59 -0.81 8.38
C TYR A 76 4.69 0.17 8.79
N ILE A 77 4.57 0.70 10.00
CA ILE A 77 5.64 1.44 10.67
C ILE A 77 6.23 0.50 11.72
N TYR A 78 7.52 0.24 11.62
CA TYR A 78 8.24 -0.58 12.59
C TYR A 78 8.93 0.33 13.60
N VAL A 79 8.74 0.03 14.89
CA VAL A 79 9.37 0.76 15.98
C VAL A 79 10.10 -0.21 16.90
N ASN A 80 11.28 0.20 17.37
CA ASN A 80 11.99 -0.54 18.40
C ASN A 80 11.47 -0.10 19.77
N LYS A 81 10.68 -0.96 20.41
CA LYS A 81 10.13 -0.74 21.76
C LYS A 81 10.60 -1.88 22.67
N ARG A 82 11.21 -1.54 23.79
CA ARG A 82 11.54 -2.53 24.82
C ARG A 82 10.26 -3.10 25.45
N PRO A 83 10.24 -4.38 25.80
CA PRO A 83 9.12 -4.94 26.56
C PRO A 83 8.88 -4.19 27.86
N ASN A 84 7.63 -3.91 28.18
CA ASN A 84 7.20 -3.26 29.42
C ASN A 84 7.72 -1.82 29.65
N GLU A 85 8.34 -1.19 28.65
CA GLU A 85 8.70 0.22 28.70
C GLU A 85 7.77 1.03 27.78
N PRO A 86 7.45 2.29 28.11
CA PRO A 86 6.72 3.17 27.21
C PRO A 86 7.59 3.52 25.98
N LEU A 87 6.94 3.90 24.90
CA LEU A 87 7.65 4.48 23.75
C LEU A 87 8.30 5.81 24.14
N PRO A 88 9.46 6.15 23.55
CA PRO A 88 10.01 7.50 23.64
C PRO A 88 8.93 8.53 23.25
N LEU A 89 8.84 9.63 23.98
CA LEU A 89 7.77 10.62 23.81
C LEU A 89 7.56 11.04 22.35
N LEU A 90 8.63 11.43 21.67
CA LEU A 90 8.57 11.90 20.28
C LEU A 90 8.03 10.80 19.33
N VAL A 91 8.47 9.57 19.52
CA VAL A 91 8.00 8.43 18.71
C VAL A 91 6.52 8.16 18.96
N GLY A 92 6.12 8.17 20.23
CA GLY A 92 4.72 7.98 20.61
C GLY A 92 3.80 9.06 20.03
N GLU A 93 4.19 10.34 20.11
CA GLU A 93 3.42 11.46 19.56
C GLU A 93 3.36 11.41 18.02
N PHE A 94 4.46 11.08 17.37
CA PHE A 94 4.47 10.88 15.91
C PHE A 94 3.47 9.78 15.48
N LEU A 95 3.46 8.64 16.16
CA LEU A 95 2.53 7.55 15.84
C LEU A 95 1.07 7.94 16.14
N ARG A 96 0.81 8.68 17.21
CA ARG A 96 -0.52 9.24 17.50
C ARG A 96 -0.96 10.22 16.40
N PHE A 97 -0.05 11.07 15.95
CA PHE A 97 -0.32 11.97 14.84
C PHE A 97 -0.66 11.20 13.55
N VAL A 98 0.13 10.19 13.16
CA VAL A 98 -0.15 9.34 12.00
C VAL A 98 -1.54 8.71 12.08
N LEU A 99 -1.95 8.26 13.28
CA LEU A 99 -3.27 7.65 13.52
C LEU A 99 -4.39 8.68 13.77
N SER A 100 -4.10 9.97 13.82
CA SER A 100 -5.10 11.04 13.95
C SER A 100 -5.83 11.28 12.63
N GLN A 101 -6.95 12.00 12.69
CA GLN A 101 -7.66 12.44 11.48
C GLN A 101 -6.74 13.23 10.56
N GLN A 102 -5.97 14.18 11.08
CA GLN A 102 -5.04 15.00 10.29
C GLN A 102 -3.98 14.14 9.59
N GLY A 103 -3.40 13.16 10.28
CA GLY A 103 -2.46 12.20 9.69
C GLY A 103 -3.10 11.37 8.60
N GLN A 104 -4.33 10.89 8.80
CA GLN A 104 -5.06 10.12 7.80
C GLN A 104 -5.49 10.96 6.59
N ASP A 105 -5.78 12.24 6.77
CA ASP A 105 -6.05 13.18 5.67
C ASP A 105 -4.79 13.36 4.77
N ILE A 106 -3.60 13.37 5.36
CA ILE A 106 -2.33 13.39 4.60
C ILE A 106 -2.16 12.08 3.82
N VAL A 107 -2.45 10.94 4.43
CA VAL A 107 -2.39 9.61 3.78
C VAL A 107 -3.28 9.59 2.53
N VAL A 108 -4.51 10.13 2.62
CA VAL A 108 -5.44 10.22 1.49
C VAL A 108 -4.91 11.16 0.39
N LYS A 109 -4.39 12.32 0.76
CA LYS A 109 -3.80 13.28 -0.19
C LYS A 109 -2.62 12.71 -0.95
N ASP A 110 -1.87 11.81 -0.33
CA ASP A 110 -0.72 11.12 -0.95
C ASP A 110 -1.14 9.88 -1.77
N GLY A 111 -2.45 9.66 -1.98
CA GLY A 111 -3.00 8.60 -2.84
C GLY A 111 -3.10 7.22 -2.18
N PHE A 112 -3.03 7.15 -0.85
CA PHE A 112 -3.24 5.91 -0.09
C PHE A 112 -4.63 5.88 0.55
N GLY A 113 -5.06 4.69 0.96
CA GLY A 113 -6.31 4.52 1.66
C GLY A 113 -6.21 4.81 3.16
N PRO A 114 -7.17 5.55 3.76
CA PRO A 114 -7.17 5.80 5.19
C PRO A 114 -7.52 4.52 5.96
N LEU A 115 -7.05 4.43 7.20
CA LEU A 115 -7.38 3.31 8.07
C LEU A 115 -8.83 3.41 8.58
N PRO A 116 -9.58 2.29 8.63
CA PRO A 116 -10.87 2.27 9.31
C PRO A 116 -10.75 2.64 10.80
N ALA A 117 -11.74 3.33 11.35
CA ALA A 117 -11.73 3.79 12.75
C ALA A 117 -11.45 2.66 13.76
N LYS A 118 -12.00 1.46 13.53
CA LYS A 118 -11.76 0.28 14.37
C LYS A 118 -10.29 -0.16 14.36
N VAL A 119 -9.62 -0.04 13.22
CA VAL A 119 -8.18 -0.34 13.10
C VAL A 119 -7.37 0.72 13.84
N ILE A 120 -7.69 2.01 13.64
CA ILE A 120 -7.04 3.13 14.35
C ILE A 120 -7.11 2.92 15.87
N GLN A 121 -8.28 2.62 16.41
CA GLN A 121 -8.46 2.37 17.86
C GLN A 121 -7.59 1.21 18.35
N ARG A 122 -7.53 0.12 17.60
CA ARG A 122 -6.69 -1.04 17.92
C ARG A 122 -5.20 -0.69 17.93
N GLU A 123 -4.73 0.07 16.95
CA GLU A 123 -3.32 0.47 16.86
C GLU A 123 -2.96 1.50 17.94
N LEU A 124 -3.83 2.46 18.24
CA LEU A 124 -3.65 3.40 19.36
C LEU A 124 -3.50 2.70 20.72
N ALA A 125 -4.25 1.61 20.94
CA ALA A 125 -4.15 0.83 22.18
C ALA A 125 -2.76 0.20 22.40
N LYS A 126 -2.00 -0.07 21.32
CA LYS A 126 -0.64 -0.62 21.39
C LYS A 126 0.42 0.42 21.77
N LEU A 127 0.10 1.71 21.71
CA LEU A 127 1.01 2.81 22.02
C LEU A 127 1.04 3.18 23.52
N ARG A 128 0.26 2.48 24.34
CA ARG A 128 0.20 2.65 25.80
C ARG A 128 1.37 1.95 26.49
#